data_f3518ba4ec6b7bc5e7306bbae83ed90e
#
_entry.id   f3518ba4ec6b7bc5e7306bbae83ed90e
#
_cell.length_a   1.000
_cell.length_b   1.000
_cell.length_c   1.000
_cell.angle_alpha   90.00
_cell.angle_beta   90.00
_cell.angle_gamma   90.00
#
_symmetry.space_group_name_H-M   'P 1'
#
loop_
_entity.id
_entity.type
_entity.pdbx_description
1 polymer ?
#
loop_
_entity_poly.entity_id
_entity_poly.type
_entity_poly.pdbx_seq_one_letter_code
_entity_poly.pdbx_strand_id
1 'polypeptide(L)'
;MNVARAIKKLRLAHDMTQEELGEIAGVSAIAVSQWENERAVPRMGAIERIANYFHVTKGSLIDGDTTSSRPASAITPTPSRIAYAPLLGRVHAGDAQEPVMLEEKISAPYEVIQHRPHAYFLEVEGMCMGNVYPEGCYVLVDPDVVPQNGSIAVVSIDGEDYVMRRMFRGANTLVLSPDTYVKGFEDIVISNPDDHEVKFAGAVVWFQAAKEME
;
A
#
# COMPACT_ATOMS: atom_id res chain seq x y z
N MET A 1 13.26 20.03 34.17
CA MET A 1 13.35 19.37 32.85
C MET A 1 12.25 18.32 32.72
N ASN A 2 11.57 18.23 31.59
CA ASN A 2 10.42 17.32 31.38
C ASN A 2 10.79 15.85 31.52
N VAL A 3 11.97 15.45 31.02
CA VAL A 3 12.50 14.06 31.02
C VAL A 3 12.61 13.46 32.45
N ALA A 4 13.07 14.23 33.41
CA ALA A 4 13.21 13.76 34.82
C ALA A 4 11.85 13.38 35.42
N ARG A 5 10.85 14.22 35.22
CA ARG A 5 9.48 13.97 35.67
C ARG A 5 8.85 12.78 34.98
N ALA A 6 9.09 12.61 33.65
CA ALA A 6 8.58 11.50 32.86
C ALA A 6 9.13 10.16 33.38
N ILE A 7 10.44 10.08 33.59
CA ILE A 7 11.10 8.87 34.08
C ILE A 7 10.57 8.49 35.46
N LYS A 8 10.51 9.47 36.38
CA LYS A 8 9.97 9.27 37.75
C LYS A 8 8.51 8.81 37.72
N LYS A 9 7.67 9.42 36.86
CA LYS A 9 6.26 9.08 36.74
C LYS A 9 6.08 7.65 36.22
N LEU A 10 6.85 7.24 35.19
CA LEU A 10 6.81 5.87 34.66
C LEU A 10 7.23 4.85 35.71
N ARG A 11 8.34 5.10 36.42
CA ARG A 11 8.81 4.20 37.47
C ARG A 11 7.76 4.00 38.55
N LEU A 12 7.17 5.09 39.07
CA LEU A 12 6.14 5.03 40.09
C LEU A 12 4.83 4.39 39.61
N ALA A 13 4.46 4.61 38.36
CA ALA A 13 3.27 3.99 37.76
C ALA A 13 3.38 2.46 37.60
N HIS A 14 4.61 1.94 37.63
CA HIS A 14 4.88 0.50 37.56
C HIS A 14 5.44 -0.06 38.87
N ASP A 15 5.30 0.66 40.00
CA ASP A 15 5.73 0.27 41.35
C ASP A 15 7.21 -0.16 41.43
N MET A 16 8.07 0.41 40.57
CA MET A 16 9.47 0.06 40.49
C MET A 16 10.34 0.89 41.43
N THR A 17 11.44 0.26 41.90
CA THR A 17 12.52 0.93 42.64
C THR A 17 13.46 1.67 41.68
N GLN A 18 14.29 2.58 42.17
CA GLN A 18 15.32 3.24 41.37
C GLN A 18 16.42 2.25 40.93
N GLU A 19 16.60 1.15 41.66
CA GLU A 19 17.55 0.09 41.34
C GLU A 19 17.07 -0.72 40.13
N GLU A 20 15.84 -1.19 40.14
CA GLU A 20 15.22 -1.92 39.01
C GLU A 20 15.19 -1.07 37.75
N LEU A 21 14.85 0.21 37.84
CA LEU A 21 14.92 1.12 36.69
C LEU A 21 16.38 1.32 36.22
N GLY A 22 17.31 1.32 37.14
CA GLY A 22 18.75 1.41 36.86
C GLY A 22 19.23 0.22 36.03
N GLU A 23 18.82 -1.00 36.38
CA GLU A 23 19.11 -2.23 35.63
C GLU A 23 18.60 -2.13 34.19
N ILE A 24 17.33 -1.72 34.00
CA ILE A 24 16.74 -1.52 32.69
C ILE A 24 17.52 -0.48 31.86
N ALA A 25 17.85 0.65 32.48
CA ALA A 25 18.58 1.73 31.85
C ALA A 25 20.09 1.41 31.66
N GLY A 26 20.59 0.36 32.29
CA GLY A 26 22.02 -0.02 32.30
C GLY A 26 22.89 0.99 33.05
N VAL A 27 22.39 1.48 34.20
CA VAL A 27 23.05 2.46 35.07
C VAL A 27 22.79 2.11 36.55
N SER A 28 23.51 2.78 37.46
CA SER A 28 23.29 2.57 38.89
C SER A 28 22.02 3.31 39.39
N ALA A 29 21.45 2.83 40.50
CA ALA A 29 20.33 3.52 41.19
C ALA A 29 20.65 5.00 41.52
N ILE A 30 21.92 5.29 41.84
CA ILE A 30 22.41 6.66 42.11
C ILE A 30 22.22 7.53 40.85
N ALA A 31 22.49 7.03 39.65
CA ALA A 31 22.29 7.78 38.41
C ALA A 31 20.81 8.06 38.16
N VAL A 32 19.93 7.10 38.42
CA VAL A 32 18.48 7.27 38.31
C VAL A 32 18.00 8.33 39.32
N SER A 33 18.48 8.26 40.56
CA SER A 33 18.17 9.27 41.59
C SER A 33 18.63 10.66 41.17
N GLN A 34 19.80 10.82 40.57
CA GLN A 34 20.29 12.08 40.05
C GLN A 34 19.43 12.63 38.92
N TRP A 35 18.92 11.77 38.03
CA TRP A 35 18.00 12.16 36.95
C TRP A 35 16.66 12.65 37.51
N GLU A 36 16.05 11.88 38.42
CA GLU A 36 14.76 12.21 39.04
C GLU A 36 14.79 13.52 39.87
N ASN A 37 15.96 13.86 40.39
CA ASN A 37 16.21 15.09 41.13
C ASN A 37 16.79 16.24 40.28
N GLU A 38 16.77 16.07 38.95
CA GLU A 38 17.27 17.05 37.96
C GLU A 38 18.75 17.44 38.12
N ARG A 39 19.55 16.63 38.82
CA ARG A 39 21.00 16.84 39.02
C ARG A 39 21.85 16.34 37.87
N ALA A 40 21.31 15.47 37.04
CA ALA A 40 21.96 14.96 35.86
C ALA A 40 20.92 14.69 34.75
N VAL A 41 21.38 14.61 33.50
CA VAL A 41 20.52 14.30 32.34
C VAL A 41 20.85 12.89 31.85
N PRO A 42 19.88 12.01 31.64
CA PRO A 42 20.11 10.70 31.07
C PRO A 42 20.68 10.79 29.65
N ARG A 43 21.62 9.92 29.31
CA ARG A 43 22.15 9.80 27.95
C ARG A 43 21.11 9.13 27.03
N MET A 44 21.19 9.40 25.73
CA MET A 44 20.24 8.90 24.76
C MET A 44 20.07 7.37 24.79
N GLY A 45 21.14 6.62 25.02
CA GLY A 45 21.07 5.15 25.12
C GLY A 45 20.29 4.65 26.36
N ALA A 46 20.28 5.40 27.46
CA ALA A 46 19.44 5.09 28.63
C ALA A 46 17.96 5.44 28.33
N ILE A 47 17.72 6.58 27.70
CA ILE A 47 16.37 6.99 27.26
C ILE A 47 15.79 5.92 26.31
N GLU A 48 16.58 5.41 25.41
CA GLU A 48 16.16 4.38 24.47
C GLU A 48 15.77 3.06 25.15
N ARG A 49 16.58 2.59 26.10
CA ARG A 49 16.26 1.37 26.85
C ARG A 49 15.02 1.52 27.70
N ILE A 50 14.85 2.67 28.38
CA ILE A 50 13.64 2.99 29.14
C ILE A 50 12.42 3.07 28.21
N ALA A 51 12.53 3.76 27.07
CA ALA A 51 11.46 3.89 26.10
C ALA A 51 11.00 2.53 25.54
N ASN A 52 11.97 1.67 25.21
CA ASN A 52 11.68 0.32 24.72
C ASN A 52 11.02 -0.57 25.79
N TYR A 53 11.50 -0.51 27.03
CA TYR A 53 10.94 -1.31 28.12
C TYR A 53 9.48 -0.94 28.44
N PHE A 54 9.19 0.36 28.51
CA PHE A 54 7.84 0.84 28.82
C PHE A 54 6.95 1.02 27.56
N HIS A 55 7.44 0.65 26.38
CA HIS A 55 6.74 0.80 25.11
C HIS A 55 6.23 2.23 24.83
N VAL A 56 7.01 3.22 25.23
CA VAL A 56 6.76 4.64 24.98
C VAL A 56 7.72 5.21 23.93
N THR A 57 7.37 6.32 23.30
CA THR A 57 8.30 6.97 22.35
C THR A 57 9.40 7.74 23.07
N LYS A 58 10.61 7.81 22.48
CA LYS A 58 11.70 8.65 23.01
C LYS A 58 11.27 10.11 23.15
N GLY A 59 10.45 10.60 22.19
CA GLY A 59 9.89 11.96 22.23
C GLY A 59 9.03 12.20 23.45
N SER A 60 8.11 11.29 23.78
CA SER A 60 7.23 11.45 24.96
C SER A 60 8.01 11.48 26.28
N LEU A 61 9.13 10.73 26.37
CA LEU A 61 10.02 10.79 27.51
C LEU A 61 10.75 12.14 27.60
N ILE A 62 11.20 12.70 26.49
CA ILE A 62 11.95 13.95 26.42
C ILE A 62 11.02 15.13 26.69
N ASP A 63 9.83 15.13 26.11
CA ASP A 63 8.84 16.20 26.24
C ASP A 63 8.09 16.16 27.57
N GLY A 64 8.22 15.05 28.32
CA GLY A 64 7.56 14.89 29.61
C GLY A 64 6.09 14.52 29.52
N ASP A 65 5.58 14.26 28.34
CA ASP A 65 4.20 13.86 28.09
C ASP A 65 4.06 12.34 28.09
N THR A 66 4.11 11.75 29.27
CA THR A 66 3.89 10.30 29.48
C THR A 66 2.42 9.90 29.37
N THR A 67 1.51 10.86 29.16
CA THR A 67 0.10 10.55 28.86
C THR A 67 -0.09 10.16 27.41
N SER A 68 0.90 10.41 26.57
CA SER A 68 1.02 9.82 25.25
C SER A 68 1.75 8.47 25.32
N SER A 69 1.33 7.57 26.22
CA SER A 69 1.32 6.18 25.85
C SER A 69 0.40 6.18 24.63
N ARG A 70 1.01 6.29 23.45
CA ARG A 70 0.35 5.76 22.28
C ARG A 70 0.08 4.30 22.68
N PRO A 71 -1.14 3.86 22.94
CA PRO A 71 -1.41 2.45 22.94
C PRO A 71 -0.78 2.03 21.64
N ALA A 72 0.06 0.97 21.64
CA ALA A 72 0.31 0.22 20.43
C ALA A 72 -1.04 0.26 19.76
N SER A 73 -1.17 1.07 18.70
CA SER A 73 -2.49 1.44 18.22
C SER A 73 -3.23 0.14 18.20
N ALA A 74 -4.12 -0.06 19.16
CA ALA A 74 -5.22 -0.92 18.88
C ALA A 74 -5.71 -0.25 17.60
N ILE A 75 -5.27 -0.81 16.46
CA ILE A 75 -5.94 -0.63 15.21
C ILE A 75 -7.30 -1.15 15.60
N THR A 76 -8.13 -0.25 16.11
CA THR A 76 -9.55 -0.50 16.11
C THR A 76 -9.76 -0.70 14.63
N PRO A 77 -10.01 -1.94 14.17
CA PRO A 77 -10.29 -2.11 12.76
C PRO A 77 -11.50 -1.22 12.55
N THR A 78 -11.27 -0.04 11.97
CA THR A 78 -12.37 0.71 11.39
C THR A 78 -12.96 -0.31 10.45
N PRO A 79 -14.23 -0.74 10.63
CA PRO A 79 -14.80 -1.76 9.78
C PRO A 79 -14.57 -1.27 8.36
N SER A 80 -13.68 -1.96 7.64
CA SER A 80 -13.37 -1.63 6.26
C SER A 80 -14.69 -1.73 5.53
N ARG A 81 -15.24 -0.60 5.11
CA ARG A 81 -16.44 -0.61 4.30
C ARG A 81 -16.07 -1.33 3.03
N ILE A 82 -16.76 -2.43 2.77
CA ILE A 82 -16.59 -3.21 1.55
C ILE A 82 -17.56 -2.64 0.53
N ALA A 83 -17.09 -2.41 -0.68
CA ALA A 83 -17.89 -2.11 -1.85
C ALA A 83 -17.71 -3.22 -2.89
N TYR A 84 -18.56 -3.26 -3.88
CA TYR A 84 -18.55 -4.27 -4.92
C TYR A 84 -18.54 -3.61 -6.29
N ALA A 85 -17.75 -4.16 -7.21
CA ALA A 85 -17.80 -3.82 -8.64
C ALA A 85 -18.02 -5.08 -9.48
N PRO A 86 -18.65 -4.97 -10.66
CA PRO A 86 -18.91 -6.12 -11.51
C PRO A 86 -17.62 -6.73 -12.04
N LEU A 87 -17.60 -8.06 -12.21
CA LEU A 87 -16.58 -8.77 -12.97
C LEU A 87 -17.07 -8.89 -14.41
N LEU A 88 -16.39 -8.26 -15.36
CA LEU A 88 -16.78 -8.27 -16.79
C LEU A 88 -16.08 -9.35 -17.63
N GLY A 89 -15.42 -10.31 -16.99
CA GLY A 89 -14.76 -11.41 -17.68
C GLY A 89 -13.24 -11.38 -17.53
N ARG A 90 -12.54 -11.86 -18.58
CA ARG A 90 -11.09 -12.07 -18.58
C ARG A 90 -10.44 -11.19 -19.64
N VAL A 91 -9.28 -10.64 -19.31
CA VAL A 91 -8.42 -9.99 -20.28
C VAL A 91 -7.35 -10.97 -20.71
N HIS A 92 -7.45 -11.42 -21.96
CA HIS A 92 -6.44 -12.27 -22.56
C HIS A 92 -5.23 -11.48 -23.04
N ALA A 93 -4.08 -12.08 -22.85
CA ALA A 93 -2.89 -11.69 -23.58
C ALA A 93 -2.79 -12.61 -24.83
N GLY A 94 -3.64 -12.39 -25.83
CA GLY A 94 -3.45 -13.13 -27.06
C GLY A 94 -4.64 -13.33 -27.99
N ASP A 95 -5.81 -13.69 -27.51
CA ASP A 95 -7.00 -13.89 -28.38
C ASP A 95 -8.22 -13.35 -27.67
N ALA A 96 -8.98 -12.50 -28.31
CA ALA A 96 -10.05 -11.73 -27.73
C ALA A 96 -11.43 -12.32 -27.87
N GLN A 97 -12.16 -12.07 -26.87
CA GLN A 97 -13.62 -12.01 -26.93
C GLN A 97 -14.10 -10.76 -26.21
N GLU A 98 -15.20 -10.16 -26.68
CA GLU A 98 -15.84 -9.05 -25.96
C GLU A 98 -16.10 -9.46 -24.51
N PRO A 99 -15.86 -8.57 -23.53
CA PRO A 99 -16.13 -8.85 -22.12
C PRO A 99 -17.59 -9.26 -21.95
N VAL A 100 -17.85 -10.52 -21.69
CA VAL A 100 -19.19 -10.99 -21.35
C VAL A 100 -19.46 -10.58 -19.90
N MET A 101 -20.52 -9.84 -19.65
CA MET A 101 -20.98 -9.52 -18.31
C MET A 101 -21.25 -10.83 -17.54
N LEU A 102 -20.38 -11.16 -16.63
CA LEU A 102 -20.64 -12.17 -15.61
C LEU A 102 -21.52 -11.52 -14.53
N GLU A 103 -22.53 -12.23 -14.02
CA GLU A 103 -23.36 -11.73 -12.90
C GLU A 103 -22.58 -11.67 -11.56
N GLU A 104 -21.27 -11.88 -11.62
CA GLU A 104 -20.39 -11.92 -10.45
C GLU A 104 -19.91 -10.52 -10.06
N LYS A 105 -19.88 -10.25 -8.76
CA LYS A 105 -19.38 -9.00 -8.20
C LYS A 105 -18.20 -9.29 -7.28
N ILE A 106 -17.13 -8.57 -7.50
CA ILE A 106 -15.91 -8.69 -6.69
C ILE A 106 -15.91 -7.60 -5.63
N SER A 107 -15.58 -7.99 -4.38
CA SER A 107 -15.45 -7.07 -3.25
C SER A 107 -14.12 -6.36 -3.28
N ALA A 108 -14.10 -5.07 -2.95
CA ALA A 108 -12.89 -4.29 -2.72
C ALA A 108 -13.10 -3.26 -1.60
N PRO A 109 -12.03 -2.65 -1.05
CA PRO A 109 -12.16 -1.56 -0.10
C PRO A 109 -13.03 -0.45 -0.66
N TYR A 110 -13.93 0.07 0.16
CA TYR A 110 -14.87 1.14 -0.24
C TYR A 110 -14.15 2.36 -0.82
N GLU A 111 -13.01 2.72 -0.26
CA GLU A 111 -12.19 3.86 -0.68
C GLU A 111 -11.66 3.71 -2.12
N VAL A 112 -11.53 2.48 -2.60
CA VAL A 112 -11.09 2.19 -3.97
C VAL A 112 -12.23 2.40 -4.97
N ILE A 113 -13.47 2.05 -4.61
CA ILE A 113 -14.63 2.03 -5.52
C ILE A 113 -15.49 3.30 -5.42
N GLN A 114 -15.57 3.95 -4.25
CA GLN A 114 -16.53 5.02 -3.96
C GLN A 114 -16.56 6.18 -4.97
N HIS A 115 -15.45 6.46 -5.63
CA HIS A 115 -15.33 7.54 -6.62
C HIS A 115 -15.23 7.02 -8.07
N ARG A 116 -15.53 5.73 -8.29
CA ARG A 116 -15.40 5.05 -9.59
C ARG A 116 -16.67 4.27 -9.92
N PRO A 117 -17.77 4.99 -10.25
CA PRO A 117 -19.08 4.34 -10.43
C PRO A 117 -19.14 3.38 -11.61
N HIS A 118 -18.26 3.55 -12.61
CA HIS A 118 -18.23 2.73 -13.83
C HIS A 118 -17.08 1.71 -13.83
N ALA A 119 -16.27 1.66 -12.76
CA ALA A 119 -15.16 0.73 -12.68
C ALA A 119 -15.64 -0.72 -12.58
N TYR A 120 -14.89 -1.61 -13.18
CA TYR A 120 -15.16 -3.04 -13.24
C TYR A 120 -13.90 -3.86 -13.08
N PHE A 121 -14.05 -5.09 -12.64
CA PHE A 121 -12.97 -6.04 -12.54
C PHE A 121 -12.80 -6.86 -13.81
N LEU A 122 -11.55 -7.19 -14.11
CA LEU A 122 -11.16 -8.22 -15.08
C LEU A 122 -10.24 -9.21 -14.39
N GLU A 123 -10.36 -10.48 -14.71
CA GLU A 123 -9.40 -11.51 -14.34
C GLU A 123 -8.22 -11.48 -15.33
N VAL A 124 -7.00 -11.45 -14.81
CA VAL A 124 -5.78 -11.44 -15.63
C VAL A 124 -5.49 -12.84 -16.12
N GLU A 125 -5.50 -13.04 -17.42
CA GLU A 125 -5.02 -14.25 -18.08
C GLU A 125 -3.70 -13.98 -18.81
N GLY A 126 -2.75 -14.89 -18.65
CA GLY A 126 -1.44 -14.81 -19.27
C GLY A 126 -0.44 -13.93 -18.53
N MET A 127 0.77 -13.91 -19.03
CA MET A 127 1.95 -13.44 -18.33
C MET A 127 2.53 -12.13 -18.89
N CYS A 128 1.83 -11.44 -19.79
CA CYS A 128 2.36 -10.23 -20.45
C CYS A 128 2.64 -9.06 -19.48
N MET A 129 2.01 -9.07 -18.31
CA MET A 129 2.19 -8.09 -17.23
C MET A 129 2.68 -8.76 -15.93
N GLY A 130 3.35 -9.91 -16.05
CA GLY A 130 3.73 -10.78 -14.94
C GLY A 130 4.68 -10.19 -13.92
N ASN A 131 5.38 -9.09 -14.23
CA ASN A 131 6.17 -8.34 -13.25
C ASN A 131 5.30 -7.50 -12.31
N VAL A 132 4.07 -7.15 -12.71
CA VAL A 132 3.17 -6.25 -11.99
C VAL A 132 1.95 -6.98 -11.47
N TYR A 133 1.33 -7.82 -12.33
CA TYR A 133 0.11 -8.53 -12.02
C TYR A 133 0.30 -10.03 -12.19
N PRO A 134 0.16 -10.83 -11.11
CA PRO A 134 0.15 -12.28 -11.23
C PRO A 134 -1.02 -12.77 -12.08
N GLU A 135 -0.82 -13.82 -12.85
CA GLU A 135 -1.90 -14.50 -13.56
C GLU A 135 -3.00 -14.95 -12.58
N GLY A 136 -4.25 -14.81 -12.97
CA GLY A 136 -5.42 -15.13 -12.17
C GLY A 136 -5.77 -14.09 -11.10
N CYS A 137 -5.06 -12.95 -11.00
CA CYS A 137 -5.48 -11.86 -10.13
C CYS A 137 -6.61 -11.03 -10.76
N TYR A 138 -7.33 -10.27 -9.95
CA TYR A 138 -8.32 -9.31 -10.42
C TYR A 138 -7.72 -7.92 -10.52
N VAL A 139 -7.87 -7.26 -11.67
CA VAL A 139 -7.53 -5.85 -11.88
C VAL A 139 -8.79 -5.01 -11.96
N LEU A 140 -8.81 -3.86 -11.30
CA LEU A 140 -9.90 -2.88 -11.40
C LEU A 140 -9.57 -1.90 -12.52
N VAL A 141 -10.42 -1.86 -13.52
CA VAL A 141 -10.33 -0.97 -14.68
C VAL A 141 -11.33 0.16 -14.50
N ASP A 142 -10.88 1.40 -14.65
CA ASP A 142 -11.73 2.59 -14.59
C ASP A 142 -11.81 3.21 -15.99
N PRO A 143 -12.97 3.13 -16.66
CA PRO A 143 -13.16 3.68 -18.00
C PRO A 143 -13.19 5.22 -18.03
N ASP A 144 -13.45 5.86 -16.88
CA ASP A 144 -13.48 7.32 -16.76
C ASP A 144 -12.08 7.92 -16.63
N VAL A 145 -11.06 7.08 -16.40
CA VAL A 145 -9.65 7.50 -16.28
C VAL A 145 -8.96 7.38 -17.63
N VAL A 146 -8.55 8.54 -18.17
CA VAL A 146 -7.71 8.57 -19.38
C VAL A 146 -6.29 8.12 -19.05
N PRO A 147 -5.81 7.01 -19.67
CA PRO A 147 -4.47 6.52 -19.40
C PRO A 147 -3.39 7.55 -19.74
N GLN A 148 -2.43 7.73 -18.84
CA GLN A 148 -1.26 8.60 -19.02
C GLN A 148 -0.02 7.77 -19.39
N ASN A 149 1.05 8.41 -19.85
CA ASN A 149 2.32 7.72 -20.14
C ASN A 149 2.81 6.97 -18.89
N GLY A 150 3.07 5.67 -19.05
CA GLY A 150 3.42 4.77 -17.97
C GLY A 150 2.24 4.08 -17.27
N SER A 151 0.99 4.51 -17.54
CA SER A 151 -0.20 3.82 -17.06
C SER A 151 -0.33 2.44 -17.71
N ILE A 152 -0.95 1.51 -16.99
CA ILE A 152 -1.37 0.24 -17.58
C ILE A 152 -2.80 0.41 -18.06
N ALA A 153 -3.00 0.20 -19.35
CA ALA A 153 -4.27 0.39 -20.03
C ALA A 153 -4.79 -0.92 -20.61
N VAL A 154 -6.10 -1.03 -20.65
CA VAL A 154 -6.81 -2.05 -21.41
C VAL A 154 -7.24 -1.41 -22.73
N VAL A 155 -6.74 -1.93 -23.85
CA VAL A 155 -6.85 -1.29 -25.17
C VAL A 155 -7.11 -2.33 -26.27
N SER A 156 -7.97 -1.97 -27.22
CA SER A 156 -8.20 -2.69 -28.47
C SER A 156 -7.70 -1.84 -29.63
N ILE A 157 -7.16 -2.47 -30.67
CA ILE A 157 -6.61 -1.83 -31.86
C ILE A 157 -7.29 -2.47 -33.08
N ASP A 158 -7.83 -1.62 -33.97
CA ASP A 158 -8.49 -2.02 -35.24
C ASP A 158 -9.58 -3.09 -35.07
N GLY A 159 -10.26 -3.08 -33.91
CA GLY A 159 -11.29 -4.06 -33.60
C GLY A 159 -10.77 -5.42 -33.17
N GLU A 160 -9.45 -5.55 -33.03
CA GLU A 160 -8.86 -6.74 -32.42
C GLU A 160 -9.13 -6.76 -30.90
N ASP A 161 -8.73 -7.83 -30.32
CA ASP A 161 -8.92 -8.19 -28.94
C ASP A 161 -8.33 -7.18 -27.95
N TYR A 162 -9.00 -6.97 -26.81
CA TYR A 162 -8.47 -6.12 -25.74
C TYR A 162 -7.21 -6.74 -25.14
N VAL A 163 -6.15 -5.97 -25.13
CA VAL A 163 -4.88 -6.32 -24.48
C VAL A 163 -4.60 -5.38 -23.31
N MET A 164 -3.94 -5.89 -22.28
CA MET A 164 -3.46 -5.10 -21.15
C MET A 164 -1.97 -4.84 -21.32
N ARG A 165 -1.56 -3.57 -21.39
CA ARG A 165 -0.17 -3.15 -21.65
C ARG A 165 0.16 -1.84 -20.93
N ARG A 166 1.44 -1.61 -20.71
CA ARG A 166 1.94 -0.30 -20.30
C ARG A 166 2.00 0.64 -21.50
N MET A 167 1.28 1.76 -21.42
CA MET A 167 1.11 2.69 -22.53
C MET A 167 2.16 3.81 -22.47
N PHE A 168 2.71 4.12 -23.64
CA PHE A 168 3.53 5.32 -23.87
C PHE A 168 3.08 5.98 -25.17
N ARG A 169 2.65 7.24 -25.09
CA ARG A 169 2.19 8.03 -26.24
C ARG A 169 3.19 9.16 -26.52
N GLY A 170 3.78 9.14 -27.72
CA GLY A 170 4.53 10.22 -28.31
C GLY A 170 3.66 11.12 -29.20
N ALA A 171 4.30 12.00 -29.99
CA ALA A 171 3.58 12.91 -30.90
C ALA A 171 2.81 12.14 -32.00
N ASN A 172 3.45 11.15 -32.62
CA ASN A 172 2.90 10.37 -33.74
C ASN A 172 3.07 8.85 -33.52
N THR A 173 3.20 8.43 -32.26
CA THR A 173 3.46 7.01 -31.97
C THR A 173 2.78 6.63 -30.65
N LEU A 174 2.13 5.48 -30.65
CA LEU A 174 1.65 4.83 -29.44
C LEU A 174 2.42 3.52 -29.27
N VAL A 175 3.05 3.34 -28.12
CA VAL A 175 3.76 2.10 -27.76
C VAL A 175 3.02 1.45 -26.60
N LEU A 176 2.73 0.17 -26.77
CA LEU A 176 2.08 -0.66 -25.77
C LEU A 176 3.05 -1.78 -25.39
N SER A 177 3.74 -1.58 -24.27
CA SER A 177 4.82 -2.46 -23.81
C SER A 177 4.31 -3.50 -22.82
N PRO A 178 4.74 -4.77 -22.96
CA PRO A 178 4.57 -5.75 -21.90
C PRO A 178 5.47 -5.42 -20.71
N ASP A 179 5.10 -5.86 -19.52
CA ASP A 179 5.93 -5.76 -18.32
C ASP A 179 6.04 -7.15 -17.69
N THR A 180 6.96 -7.94 -18.26
CA THR A 180 7.07 -9.36 -17.93
C THR A 180 8.52 -9.85 -17.99
N TYR A 181 8.82 -10.89 -17.19
CA TYR A 181 10.08 -11.66 -17.26
C TYR A 181 10.02 -12.81 -18.27
N VAL A 182 8.84 -13.09 -18.85
CA VAL A 182 8.65 -14.16 -19.83
C VAL A 182 9.03 -13.65 -21.21
N LYS A 183 9.83 -14.43 -21.94
CA LYS A 183 10.21 -14.12 -23.31
C LYS A 183 9.06 -14.42 -24.28
N GLY A 184 8.99 -13.64 -25.37
CA GLY A 184 8.00 -13.84 -26.45
C GLY A 184 6.90 -12.79 -26.49
N PHE A 185 6.86 -11.90 -25.51
CA PHE A 185 6.01 -10.72 -25.58
C PHE A 185 6.83 -9.53 -26.10
N GLU A 186 6.35 -8.87 -27.13
CA GLU A 186 7.01 -7.74 -27.77
C GLU A 186 6.18 -6.46 -27.62
N ASP A 187 6.81 -5.32 -27.82
CA ASP A 187 6.14 -4.02 -27.87
C ASP A 187 5.23 -3.96 -29.11
N ILE A 188 4.00 -3.50 -28.91
CA ILE A 188 3.12 -3.13 -30.01
C ILE A 188 3.34 -1.65 -30.30
N VAL A 189 3.93 -1.35 -31.46
CA VAL A 189 4.25 0.01 -31.89
C VAL A 189 3.29 0.43 -32.99
N ILE A 190 2.47 1.42 -32.71
CA ILE A 190 1.49 1.99 -33.63
C ILE A 190 2.02 3.35 -34.08
N SER A 191 2.40 3.46 -35.36
CA SER A 191 2.77 4.72 -35.99
C SER A 191 1.52 5.43 -36.48
N ASN A 192 1.41 6.73 -36.25
CA ASN A 192 0.22 7.53 -36.56
C ASN A 192 -1.06 6.89 -35.97
N PRO A 193 -1.21 6.89 -34.64
CA PRO A 193 -2.37 6.23 -33.98
C PRO A 193 -3.74 6.77 -34.42
N ASP A 194 -3.77 7.94 -35.07
CA ASP A 194 -5.01 8.50 -35.61
C ASP A 194 -5.47 7.81 -36.90
N ASP A 195 -4.60 7.04 -37.55
CA ASP A 195 -4.92 6.21 -38.72
C ASP A 195 -5.46 4.81 -38.31
N HIS A 196 -5.48 4.52 -37.01
CA HIS A 196 -5.93 3.26 -36.43
C HIS A 196 -7.13 3.46 -35.49
N GLU A 197 -8.02 2.49 -35.43
CA GLU A 197 -9.09 2.49 -34.44
C GLU A 197 -8.59 2.02 -33.07
N VAL A 198 -8.03 2.94 -32.26
CA VAL A 198 -7.54 2.63 -30.91
C VAL A 198 -8.63 2.92 -29.88
N LYS A 199 -9.16 1.87 -29.25
CA LYS A 199 -10.19 1.97 -28.20
C LYS A 199 -9.59 1.65 -26.84
N PHE A 200 -9.64 2.59 -25.92
CA PHE A 200 -9.29 2.37 -24.54
C PHE A 200 -10.52 1.98 -23.72
N ALA A 201 -10.49 0.79 -23.13
CA ALA A 201 -11.53 0.34 -22.19
C ALA A 201 -11.36 0.97 -20.80
N GLY A 202 -10.18 1.52 -20.50
CA GLY A 202 -9.85 2.25 -19.29
C GLY A 202 -8.42 2.05 -18.82
N ALA A 203 -8.09 2.68 -17.71
CA ALA A 203 -6.83 2.48 -17.02
C ALA A 203 -6.99 1.50 -15.86
N VAL A 204 -5.97 0.67 -15.62
CA VAL A 204 -5.90 -0.15 -14.41
C VAL A 204 -5.54 0.73 -13.23
N VAL A 205 -6.43 0.81 -12.25
CA VAL A 205 -6.30 1.72 -11.09
C VAL A 205 -6.04 0.99 -9.78
N TRP A 206 -6.30 -0.33 -9.73
CA TRP A 206 -6.07 -1.16 -8.56
C TRP A 206 -6.06 -2.65 -8.93
N PHE A 207 -5.54 -3.53 -8.02
CA PHE A 207 -5.61 -4.98 -8.21
C PHE A 207 -5.67 -5.71 -6.86
N GLN A 208 -6.12 -6.96 -6.91
CA GLN A 208 -6.13 -7.87 -5.76
C GLN A 208 -5.98 -9.33 -6.20
N ALA A 209 -5.55 -10.19 -5.28
CA ALA A 209 -5.56 -11.62 -5.50
C ALA A 209 -6.99 -12.14 -5.65
N ALA A 210 -7.21 -13.07 -6.58
CA ALA A 210 -8.52 -13.72 -6.76
C ALA A 210 -8.79 -14.79 -5.69
N LYS A 211 -7.73 -15.35 -5.09
CA LYS A 211 -7.78 -16.42 -4.08
C LYS A 211 -6.87 -16.07 -2.91
N GLU A 212 -7.21 -16.57 -1.73
CA GLU A 212 -6.27 -16.56 -0.60
C GLU A 212 -5.01 -17.34 -1.01
N MET A 213 -3.85 -16.76 -0.70
CA MET A 213 -2.59 -17.45 -0.85
C MET A 213 -2.41 -18.38 0.35
N GLU A 214 -2.33 -19.68 0.10
CA GLU A 214 -1.99 -20.71 1.09
C GLU A 214 -0.49 -20.68 1.41
#